data_31eb3d7810e50e3da938e9c1b86a82ec
#
_entry.id   31eb3d7810e50e3da938e9c1b86a82ec
#
_cell.length_a   1.000
_cell.length_b   1.000
_cell.length_c   1.000
_cell.angle_alpha   90.00
_cell.angle_beta   90.00
_cell.angle_gamma   90.00
#
_symmetry.space_group_name_H-M   'P 1'
#
loop_
_entity.id
_entity.type
_entity.pdbx_description
1 polymer ?
#
loop_
_entity_poly.entity_id
_entity_poly.type
_entity_poly.pdbx_seq_one_letter_code
_entity_poly.pdbx_strand_id
1 'polypeptide(L)'
;MGLPKSIDELDGAWLGQALHETGRITDPAGVTIKRAEPLATGTAYSTMMWRIELDGPHGTPRTAVVKLPIRGEVRQLLDGITAYLREVTFYAQLASEVPVRVPEPYVAAMENGSTDFVLIIEDLSDLEPADQLRGLTLQQAEAAVDALAAFHAWSWEHPRLEGLKAQFPPLGSEMASRIYRQFMQYFALSWQRARARRRRRRGQGVRRPAPRTAALLR
;
A
#
# COMPACT_ATOMS: atom_id res chain seq x y z
N MET A 1 -10.68 16.52 -13.98
CA MET A 1 -11.72 15.60 -13.45
C MET A 1 -11.44 15.38 -11.98
N GLY A 2 -12.44 15.38 -11.07
CA GLY A 2 -12.21 15.12 -9.64
C GLY A 2 -11.74 13.69 -9.41
N LEU A 3 -10.96 13.44 -8.35
CA LEU A 3 -10.53 12.09 -7.99
C LEU A 3 -11.69 11.29 -7.37
N PRO A 4 -11.87 10.01 -7.72
CA PRO A 4 -12.80 9.13 -7.02
C PRO A 4 -12.34 8.93 -5.57
N LYS A 5 -13.27 9.09 -4.62
CA LYS A 5 -13.01 8.97 -3.17
C LYS A 5 -13.39 7.59 -2.61
N SER A 6 -14.03 6.77 -3.43
CA SER A 6 -14.38 5.40 -3.13
C SER A 6 -14.33 4.55 -4.41
N ILE A 7 -14.36 3.24 -4.24
CA ILE A 7 -14.41 2.33 -5.39
C ILE A 7 -15.70 2.50 -6.21
N ASP A 8 -16.80 2.89 -5.56
CA ASP A 8 -18.10 3.09 -6.22
C ASP A 8 -18.12 4.35 -7.10
N GLU A 9 -17.21 5.30 -6.84
CA GLU A 9 -17.03 6.51 -7.67
C GLU A 9 -16.04 6.29 -8.83
N LEU A 10 -15.31 5.18 -8.82
CA LEU A 10 -14.39 4.81 -9.89
C LEU A 10 -15.16 4.11 -11.00
N ASP A 11 -15.45 4.81 -12.09
CA ASP A 11 -16.11 4.25 -13.26
C ASP A 11 -15.16 4.10 -14.46
N GLY A 12 -15.67 3.46 -15.52
CA GLY A 12 -14.89 3.22 -16.73
C GLY A 12 -14.55 4.52 -17.48
N ALA A 13 -15.40 5.54 -17.40
CA ALA A 13 -15.16 6.82 -18.07
C ALA A 13 -14.01 7.57 -17.41
N TRP A 14 -14.01 7.65 -16.07
CA TRP A 14 -12.92 8.23 -15.30
C TRP A 14 -11.61 7.50 -15.57
N LEU A 15 -11.64 6.16 -15.48
CA LEU A 15 -10.46 5.32 -15.67
C LEU A 15 -9.92 5.43 -17.10
N GLY A 16 -10.79 5.42 -18.12
CA GLY A 16 -10.38 5.59 -19.50
C GLY A 16 -9.68 6.92 -19.74
N GLN A 17 -10.22 8.00 -19.20
CA GLN A 17 -9.59 9.31 -19.28
C GLN A 17 -8.23 9.32 -18.57
N ALA A 18 -8.12 8.75 -17.38
CA ALA A 18 -6.87 8.70 -16.62
C ALA A 18 -5.79 7.85 -17.33
N LEU A 19 -6.16 6.71 -17.91
CA LEU A 19 -5.25 5.88 -18.71
C LEU A 19 -4.80 6.57 -20.00
N HIS A 20 -5.67 7.37 -20.61
CA HIS A 20 -5.35 8.18 -21.79
C HIS A 20 -4.35 9.30 -21.42
N GLU A 21 -4.58 10.02 -20.34
CA GLU A 21 -3.70 11.09 -19.85
C GLU A 21 -2.29 10.58 -19.51
N THR A 22 -2.16 9.32 -19.07
CA THR A 22 -0.86 8.68 -18.84
C THR A 22 -0.23 8.09 -20.12
N GLY A 23 -0.90 8.23 -21.26
CA GLY A 23 -0.41 7.73 -22.55
C GLY A 23 -0.52 6.20 -22.73
N ARG A 24 -1.24 5.51 -21.83
CA ARG A 24 -1.34 4.05 -21.87
C ARG A 24 -2.30 3.55 -22.93
N ILE A 25 -3.35 4.30 -23.17
CA ILE A 25 -4.32 4.05 -24.25
C ILE A 25 -4.49 5.30 -25.12
N THR A 26 -4.83 5.11 -26.38
CA THR A 26 -5.02 6.21 -27.34
C THR A 26 -6.45 6.75 -27.35
N ASP A 27 -7.43 5.91 -27.04
CA ASP A 27 -8.84 6.26 -26.97
C ASP A 27 -9.37 6.01 -25.55
N PRO A 28 -9.85 7.04 -24.85
CA PRO A 28 -10.41 6.87 -23.51
C PRO A 28 -11.76 6.15 -23.51
N ALA A 29 -12.45 6.07 -24.65
CA ALA A 29 -13.74 5.43 -24.74
C ALA A 29 -13.65 3.90 -24.67
N GLY A 30 -14.67 3.29 -24.12
CA GLY A 30 -14.81 1.82 -24.11
C GLY A 30 -14.11 1.11 -22.96
N VAL A 31 -13.40 1.81 -22.06
CA VAL A 31 -12.90 1.20 -20.82
C VAL A 31 -14.07 0.89 -19.90
N THR A 32 -14.13 -0.34 -19.42
CA THR A 32 -15.17 -0.81 -18.48
C THR A 32 -14.55 -1.58 -17.33
N ILE A 33 -15.11 -1.38 -16.14
CA ILE A 33 -14.76 -2.16 -14.94
C ILE A 33 -15.77 -3.30 -14.83
N LYS A 34 -15.33 -4.52 -15.12
CA LYS A 34 -16.21 -5.72 -15.06
C LYS A 34 -16.46 -6.18 -13.64
N ARG A 35 -15.45 -6.03 -12.79
CA ARG A 35 -15.49 -6.50 -11.41
C ARG A 35 -14.55 -5.67 -10.55
N ALA A 36 -14.96 -5.41 -9.31
CA ALA A 36 -14.11 -4.85 -8.28
C ALA A 36 -14.25 -5.68 -7.00
N GLU A 37 -13.15 -6.22 -6.51
CA GLU A 37 -13.10 -7.06 -5.32
C GLU A 37 -12.18 -6.44 -4.28
N PRO A 38 -12.62 -6.30 -3.01
CA PRO A 38 -11.74 -5.85 -1.96
C PRO A 38 -10.62 -6.86 -1.77
N LEU A 39 -9.39 -6.40 -1.77
CA LEU A 39 -8.27 -7.22 -1.37
C LEU A 39 -8.30 -7.33 0.16
N ALA A 40 -8.67 -8.50 0.66
CA ALA A 40 -8.67 -8.82 2.08
C ALA A 40 -7.21 -8.85 2.57
N THR A 41 -6.68 -7.69 2.85
CA THR A 41 -5.34 -7.57 3.41
C THR A 41 -5.47 -7.54 4.92
N GLY A 42 -5.35 -8.68 5.56
CA GLY A 42 -5.25 -8.76 7.03
C GLY A 42 -4.11 -7.94 7.63
N THR A 43 -3.33 -7.26 6.79
CA THR A 43 -2.16 -6.47 7.13
C THR A 43 -2.11 -5.06 6.51
N ALA A 44 -2.99 -4.72 5.56
CA ALA A 44 -3.03 -3.36 4.99
C ALA A 44 -3.85 -2.42 5.89
N TYR A 45 -3.17 -1.77 6.81
CA TYR A 45 -3.77 -0.80 7.72
C TYR A 45 -3.76 0.64 7.20
N SER A 46 -3.15 0.88 6.03
CA SER A 46 -2.84 2.23 5.55
C SER A 46 -3.64 2.67 4.33
N THR A 47 -4.18 1.74 3.56
CA THR A 47 -4.96 2.03 2.34
C THR A 47 -6.11 1.06 2.19
N MET A 48 -7.18 1.52 1.53
CA MET A 48 -8.20 0.63 1.00
C MET A 48 -7.73 0.12 -0.36
N MET A 49 -7.80 -1.20 -0.58
CA MET A 49 -7.30 -1.82 -1.79
C MET A 49 -8.36 -2.69 -2.44
N TRP A 50 -8.44 -2.62 -3.75
CA TRP A 50 -9.30 -3.46 -4.58
C TRP A 50 -8.51 -4.00 -5.76
N ARG A 51 -8.81 -5.25 -6.13
CA ARG A 51 -8.51 -5.77 -7.45
C ARG A 51 -9.66 -5.43 -8.37
N ILE A 52 -9.37 -4.89 -9.55
CA ILE A 52 -10.34 -4.63 -10.59
C ILE A 52 -10.02 -5.45 -11.83
N GLU A 53 -11.07 -5.99 -12.46
CA GLU A 53 -11.00 -6.61 -13.79
C GLU A 53 -11.51 -5.61 -14.81
N LEU A 54 -10.78 -5.44 -15.91
CA LEU A 54 -11.00 -4.42 -16.90
C LEU A 54 -11.20 -5.01 -18.29
N ASP A 55 -11.94 -4.29 -19.10
CA ASP A 55 -12.02 -4.45 -20.54
C ASP A 55 -11.94 -3.09 -21.24
N GLY A 56 -11.39 -3.04 -22.43
CA GLY A 56 -11.23 -1.78 -23.13
C GLY A 56 -10.35 -1.87 -24.37
N PRO A 57 -10.01 -0.73 -24.96
CA PRO A 57 -9.16 -0.65 -26.14
C PRO A 57 -7.76 -1.19 -25.85
N HIS A 58 -6.95 -1.38 -26.91
CA HIS A 58 -5.58 -1.84 -26.80
C HIS A 58 -4.77 -0.96 -25.83
N GLY A 59 -4.03 -1.59 -24.93
CA GLY A 59 -3.26 -0.95 -23.86
C GLY A 59 -3.99 -0.94 -22.52
N THR A 60 -5.30 -1.23 -22.45
CA THR A 60 -5.99 -1.41 -21.19
C THR A 60 -5.49 -2.65 -20.47
N PRO A 61 -5.03 -2.57 -19.20
CA PRO A 61 -4.63 -3.75 -18.43
C PRO A 61 -5.86 -4.64 -18.15
N ARG A 62 -5.69 -5.94 -18.15
CA ARG A 62 -6.80 -6.87 -17.84
C ARG A 62 -7.20 -6.83 -16.38
N THR A 63 -6.21 -6.67 -15.51
CA THR A 63 -6.40 -6.54 -14.07
C THR A 63 -5.53 -5.41 -13.53
N ALA A 64 -5.95 -4.79 -12.45
CA ALA A 64 -5.17 -3.77 -11.75
C ALA A 64 -5.52 -3.79 -10.27
N VAL A 65 -4.63 -3.21 -9.46
CA VAL A 65 -4.88 -2.93 -8.04
C VAL A 65 -5.12 -1.44 -7.88
N VAL A 66 -6.28 -1.11 -7.32
CA VAL A 66 -6.65 0.27 -6.95
C VAL A 66 -6.36 0.47 -5.47
N LYS A 67 -5.67 1.56 -5.14
CA LYS A 67 -5.41 1.99 -3.77
C LYS A 67 -6.03 3.38 -3.57
N LEU A 68 -6.83 3.49 -2.51
CA LEU A 68 -7.48 4.72 -2.07
C LEU A 68 -7.14 4.99 -0.59
N PRO A 69 -7.20 6.26 -0.14
CA PRO A 69 -6.93 6.58 1.25
C PRO A 69 -7.99 5.98 2.17
N ILE A 70 -7.57 5.47 3.32
CA ILE A 70 -8.50 5.07 4.38
C ILE A 70 -9.19 6.30 4.99
N ARG A 71 -10.21 6.04 5.79
CA ARG A 71 -10.90 7.07 6.59
C ARG A 71 -10.59 6.91 8.08
N GLY A 72 -10.83 7.95 8.87
CA GLY A 72 -10.72 7.90 10.33
C GLY A 72 -9.35 8.30 10.89
N GLU A 73 -9.10 7.95 12.15
CA GLU A 73 -7.92 8.41 12.92
C GLU A 73 -6.58 7.97 12.32
N VAL A 74 -6.53 6.76 11.75
CA VAL A 74 -5.28 6.26 11.15
C VAL A 74 -4.89 7.10 9.93
N ARG A 75 -5.87 7.62 9.18
CA ARG A 75 -5.60 8.54 8.08
C ARG A 75 -4.87 9.79 8.56
N GLN A 76 -5.32 10.42 9.63
CA GLN A 76 -4.69 11.64 10.17
C GLN A 76 -3.22 11.41 10.52
N LEU A 77 -2.91 10.23 11.07
CA LEU A 77 -1.52 9.84 11.31
C LEU A 77 -0.72 9.75 10.01
N LEU A 78 -1.25 9.04 9.00
CA LEU A 78 -0.57 8.82 7.73
C LEU A 78 -0.35 10.14 6.98
N ASP A 79 -1.32 11.03 7.03
CA ASP A 79 -1.21 12.40 6.51
C ASP A 79 -0.11 13.18 7.25
N GLY A 80 -0.09 13.10 8.59
CA GLY A 80 0.92 13.76 9.44
C GLY A 80 2.36 13.31 9.17
N ILE A 81 2.56 12.07 8.73
CA ILE A 81 3.86 11.53 8.34
C ILE A 81 4.10 11.54 6.82
N THR A 82 3.24 12.21 6.07
CA THR A 82 3.31 12.34 4.60
C THR A 82 3.34 11.00 3.85
N ALA A 83 2.75 9.94 4.42
CA ALA A 83 2.85 8.59 3.87
C ALA A 83 2.28 8.49 2.46
N TYR A 84 1.07 9.02 2.25
CA TYR A 84 0.41 9.00 0.94
C TYR A 84 1.13 9.87 -0.09
N LEU A 85 1.55 11.06 0.31
CA LEU A 85 2.33 11.95 -0.57
C LEU A 85 3.59 11.25 -1.08
N ARG A 86 4.32 10.56 -0.20
CA ARG A 86 5.53 9.84 -0.59
C ARG A 86 5.22 8.67 -1.53
N GLU A 87 4.20 7.88 -1.22
CA GLU A 87 3.82 6.75 -2.05
C GLU A 87 3.40 7.20 -3.46
N VAL A 88 2.50 8.17 -3.55
CA VAL A 88 2.05 8.69 -4.85
C VAL A 88 3.20 9.36 -5.62
N THR A 89 4.03 10.16 -4.96
CA THR A 89 5.21 10.78 -5.60
C THR A 89 6.18 9.73 -6.12
N PHE A 90 6.42 8.66 -5.35
CA PHE A 90 7.28 7.57 -5.79
C PHE A 90 6.76 6.94 -7.09
N TYR A 91 5.50 6.56 -7.13
CA TYR A 91 4.92 5.94 -8.32
C TYR A 91 4.81 6.89 -9.50
N ALA A 92 4.49 8.17 -9.27
CA ALA A 92 4.36 9.17 -10.32
C ALA A 92 5.70 9.59 -10.93
N GLN A 93 6.80 9.56 -10.16
CA GLN A 93 8.04 10.22 -10.58
C GLN A 93 9.29 9.36 -10.55
N LEU A 94 9.31 8.26 -9.79
CA LEU A 94 10.53 7.49 -9.54
C LEU A 94 10.40 6.02 -9.95
N ALA A 95 9.21 5.44 -9.92
CA ALA A 95 9.00 4.00 -10.08
C ALA A 95 9.58 3.43 -11.38
N SER A 96 9.59 4.21 -12.46
CA SER A 96 10.16 3.79 -13.75
C SER A 96 11.69 3.81 -13.83
N GLU A 97 12.36 4.42 -12.84
CA GLU A 97 13.81 4.64 -12.85
C GLU A 97 14.54 3.78 -11.80
N VAL A 98 13.82 3.28 -10.81
CA VAL A 98 14.44 2.49 -9.74
C VAL A 98 14.96 1.14 -10.25
N PRO A 99 16.14 0.68 -9.79
CA PRO A 99 16.78 -0.55 -10.29
C PRO A 99 16.21 -1.83 -9.65
N VAL A 100 14.98 -1.75 -9.15
CA VAL A 100 14.28 -2.87 -8.50
C VAL A 100 12.90 -3.04 -9.11
N ARG A 101 12.42 -4.28 -9.14
CA ARG A 101 11.06 -4.57 -9.63
C ARG A 101 10.03 -3.97 -8.67
N VAL A 102 9.22 -3.08 -9.19
CA VAL A 102 8.05 -2.52 -8.51
C VAL A 102 6.81 -2.74 -9.38
N PRO A 103 5.59 -2.73 -8.81
CA PRO A 103 4.38 -2.74 -9.62
C PRO A 103 4.37 -1.56 -10.60
N GLU A 104 4.03 -1.82 -11.86
CA GLU A 104 3.92 -0.76 -12.86
C GLU A 104 2.79 0.20 -12.50
N PRO A 105 3.03 1.52 -12.40
CA PRO A 105 1.95 2.48 -12.18
C PRO A 105 1.17 2.73 -13.47
N TYR A 106 -0.15 2.60 -13.38
CA TYR A 106 -1.06 2.97 -14.45
C TYR A 106 -1.62 4.38 -14.26
N VAL A 107 -1.97 4.70 -13.02
CA VAL A 107 -2.40 6.04 -12.60
C VAL A 107 -1.85 6.33 -11.22
N ALA A 108 -1.21 7.47 -11.03
CA ALA A 108 -0.75 7.96 -9.73
C ALA A 108 -1.15 9.44 -9.62
N ALA A 109 -2.28 9.71 -9.00
CA ALA A 109 -2.86 11.05 -8.91
C ALA A 109 -3.19 11.43 -7.46
N MET A 110 -2.92 12.67 -7.10
CA MET A 110 -3.24 13.26 -5.80
C MET A 110 -3.91 14.62 -6.01
N GLU A 111 -4.92 14.91 -5.21
CA GLU A 111 -5.62 16.19 -5.27
C GLU A 111 -4.75 17.31 -4.65
N ASN A 112 -4.62 18.43 -5.36
CA ASN A 112 -3.84 19.57 -4.88
C ASN A 112 -4.39 20.11 -3.55
N GLY A 113 -3.50 20.28 -2.57
CA GLY A 113 -3.85 20.77 -1.24
C GLY A 113 -4.64 19.78 -0.37
N SER A 114 -4.77 18.55 -0.79
CA SER A 114 -5.42 17.46 -0.09
C SER A 114 -4.48 16.27 0.03
N THR A 115 -4.88 15.28 0.82
CA THR A 115 -4.25 13.96 0.89
C THR A 115 -5.12 12.88 0.24
N ASP A 116 -6.17 13.28 -0.50
CA ASP A 116 -6.94 12.39 -1.34
C ASP A 116 -6.12 12.00 -2.57
N PHE A 117 -6.08 10.72 -2.86
CA PHE A 117 -5.31 10.17 -3.96
C PHE A 117 -6.00 8.95 -4.58
N VAL A 118 -5.62 8.66 -5.80
CA VAL A 118 -5.88 7.41 -6.47
C VAL A 118 -4.56 6.87 -7.01
N LEU A 119 -4.23 5.65 -6.63
CA LEU A 119 -3.09 4.93 -7.18
C LEU A 119 -3.61 3.64 -7.80
N ILE A 120 -3.42 3.49 -9.10
CA ILE A 120 -3.77 2.28 -9.86
C ILE A 120 -2.48 1.69 -10.40
N ILE A 121 -2.19 0.48 -9.98
CA ILE A 121 -0.93 -0.21 -10.24
C ILE A 121 -1.18 -1.62 -10.79
N GLU A 122 -0.14 -2.20 -11.32
CA GLU A 122 -0.11 -3.57 -11.78
C GLU A 122 -0.59 -4.54 -10.69
N ASP A 123 -1.38 -5.52 -11.10
CA ASP A 123 -1.78 -6.65 -10.26
C ASP A 123 -0.70 -7.74 -10.31
N LEU A 124 -0.06 -7.96 -9.18
CA LEU A 124 0.99 -8.99 -9.01
C LEU A 124 0.45 -10.28 -8.39
N SER A 125 -0.82 -10.59 -8.59
CA SER A 125 -1.45 -11.78 -7.97
C SER A 125 -0.93 -13.12 -8.49
N ASP A 126 -0.21 -13.12 -9.59
CA ASP A 126 0.55 -14.28 -10.12
C ASP A 126 1.85 -14.55 -9.35
N LEU A 127 2.29 -13.61 -8.50
CA LEU A 127 3.44 -13.76 -7.64
C LEU A 127 3.01 -14.18 -6.23
N GLU A 128 3.76 -15.11 -5.64
CA GLU A 128 3.52 -15.54 -4.27
C GLU A 128 4.16 -14.54 -3.28
N PRO A 129 3.37 -13.85 -2.44
CA PRO A 129 3.91 -12.95 -1.44
C PRO A 129 4.58 -13.74 -0.30
N ALA A 130 5.67 -13.20 0.23
CA ALA A 130 6.27 -13.76 1.43
C ALA A 130 5.32 -13.68 2.63
N ASP A 131 5.18 -14.78 3.36
CA ASP A 131 4.36 -14.84 4.58
C ASP A 131 5.12 -14.20 5.75
N GLN A 132 4.58 -13.11 6.29
CA GLN A 132 5.22 -12.39 7.41
C GLN A 132 5.37 -13.23 8.68
N LEU A 133 4.54 -14.25 8.88
CA LEU A 133 4.60 -15.10 10.06
C LEU A 133 5.60 -16.25 9.90
N ARG A 134 5.77 -16.74 8.68
CA ARG A 134 6.74 -17.80 8.34
C ARG A 134 8.13 -17.23 8.12
N GLY A 135 8.22 -15.95 7.73
CA GLY A 135 9.48 -15.30 7.36
C GLY A 135 9.94 -15.66 5.95
N LEU A 136 11.19 -15.34 5.66
CA LEU A 136 11.84 -15.58 4.37
C LEU A 136 12.74 -16.81 4.45
N THR A 137 12.88 -17.52 3.35
CA THR A 137 14.01 -18.45 3.14
C THR A 137 15.31 -17.66 3.02
N LEU A 138 16.45 -18.33 3.18
CA LEU A 138 17.76 -17.68 3.02
C LEU A 138 17.88 -17.03 1.64
N GLN A 139 17.51 -17.75 0.58
CA GLN A 139 17.55 -17.24 -0.79
C GLN A 139 16.65 -16.00 -0.99
N GLN A 140 15.45 -15.98 -0.41
CA GLN A 140 14.56 -14.81 -0.46
C GLN A 140 15.16 -13.64 0.31
N ALA A 141 15.79 -13.89 1.46
CA ALA A 141 16.44 -12.85 2.25
C ALA A 141 17.64 -12.25 1.51
N GLU A 142 18.48 -13.07 0.88
CA GLU A 142 19.60 -12.63 0.04
C GLU A 142 19.09 -11.75 -1.12
N ALA A 143 18.09 -12.20 -1.86
CA ALA A 143 17.50 -11.41 -2.95
C ALA A 143 16.90 -10.07 -2.47
N ALA A 144 16.28 -10.05 -1.29
CA ALA A 144 15.75 -8.82 -0.71
C ALA A 144 16.86 -7.83 -0.32
N VAL A 145 17.98 -8.34 0.24
CA VAL A 145 19.14 -7.51 0.60
C VAL A 145 19.83 -6.97 -0.66
N ASP A 146 19.98 -7.77 -1.70
CA ASP A 146 20.54 -7.32 -2.97
C ASP A 146 19.69 -6.23 -3.63
N ALA A 147 18.36 -6.43 -3.66
CA ALA A 147 17.43 -5.42 -4.16
C ALA A 147 17.51 -4.11 -3.34
N LEU A 148 17.59 -4.23 -2.00
CA LEU A 148 17.73 -3.07 -1.11
C LEU A 148 19.07 -2.34 -1.34
N ALA A 149 20.16 -3.09 -1.52
CA ALA A 149 21.48 -2.52 -1.81
C ALA A 149 21.48 -1.77 -3.14
N ALA A 150 20.89 -2.36 -4.18
CA ALA A 150 20.74 -1.70 -5.49
C ALA A 150 19.92 -0.41 -5.38
N PHE A 151 18.80 -0.45 -4.65
CA PHE A 151 17.96 0.73 -4.43
C PHE A 151 18.69 1.82 -3.65
N HIS A 152 19.43 1.47 -2.60
CA HIS A 152 20.22 2.42 -1.82
C HIS A 152 21.34 3.04 -2.67
N ALA A 153 22.07 2.24 -3.47
CA ALA A 153 23.11 2.74 -4.36
C ALA A 153 22.53 3.71 -5.40
N TRP A 154 21.38 3.39 -5.98
CA TRP A 154 20.69 4.27 -6.92
C TRP A 154 20.25 5.58 -6.26
N SER A 155 19.70 5.51 -5.05
CA SER A 155 19.18 6.69 -4.34
C SER A 155 20.26 7.57 -3.71
N TRP A 156 21.50 7.07 -3.59
CA TRP A 156 22.60 7.80 -2.95
C TRP A 156 22.95 9.04 -3.77
N GLU A 157 22.72 10.23 -3.18
CA GLU A 157 22.95 11.52 -3.83
C GLU A 157 22.31 11.66 -5.23
N HIS A 158 21.20 10.93 -5.47
CA HIS A 158 20.54 10.94 -6.77
C HIS A 158 19.96 12.32 -7.08
N PRO A 159 20.29 12.95 -8.25
CA PRO A 159 19.94 14.36 -8.53
C PRO A 159 18.44 14.65 -8.47
N ARG A 160 17.60 13.70 -8.87
CA ARG A 160 16.13 13.88 -8.81
C ARG A 160 15.60 14.00 -7.39
N LEU A 161 16.24 13.40 -6.40
CA LEU A 161 15.82 13.47 -5.00
C LEU A 161 16.06 14.87 -4.41
N GLU A 162 16.96 15.67 -4.98
CA GLU A 162 17.17 17.05 -4.57
C GLU A 162 15.87 17.88 -4.70
N GLY A 163 15.16 17.75 -5.84
CA GLY A 163 13.89 18.41 -6.08
C GLY A 163 12.71 17.83 -5.28
N LEU A 164 12.88 16.67 -4.64
CA LEU A 164 11.84 15.95 -3.93
C LEU A 164 12.04 15.93 -2.40
N LYS A 165 12.88 16.82 -1.86
CA LYS A 165 13.18 16.89 -0.41
C LYS A 165 11.95 17.17 0.47
N ALA A 166 10.92 17.81 -0.08
CA ALA A 166 9.66 18.03 0.64
C ALA A 166 8.90 16.72 0.83
N GLN A 167 8.93 15.82 -0.15
CA GLN A 167 8.29 14.50 -0.12
C GLN A 167 9.19 13.46 0.57
N PHE A 168 10.49 13.49 0.27
CA PHE A 168 11.51 12.58 0.80
C PHE A 168 12.57 13.37 1.59
N PRO A 169 12.24 13.83 2.82
CA PRO A 169 13.14 14.66 3.58
C PRO A 169 14.41 13.89 3.96
N PRO A 170 15.60 14.51 3.81
CA PRO A 170 16.86 13.87 4.20
C PRO A 170 16.86 13.43 5.65
N LEU A 171 17.51 12.30 5.94
CA LEU A 171 17.73 11.85 7.31
C LEU A 171 18.47 12.94 8.10
N GLY A 172 18.03 13.17 9.34
CA GLY A 172 18.58 14.23 10.19
C GLY A 172 17.95 15.61 9.99
N SER A 173 17.14 15.82 8.95
CA SER A 173 16.34 17.06 8.83
C SER A 173 15.30 17.18 9.93
N GLU A 174 14.87 18.41 10.23
CA GLU A 174 13.80 18.65 11.21
C GLU A 174 12.49 17.96 10.80
N MET A 175 12.16 17.98 9.51
CA MET A 175 10.98 17.32 8.98
C MET A 175 11.06 15.79 9.16
N ALA A 176 12.18 15.16 8.81
CA ALA A 176 12.38 13.72 9.04
C ALA A 176 12.28 13.38 10.53
N SER A 177 12.89 14.18 11.39
CA SER A 177 12.81 14.02 12.85
C SER A 177 11.38 14.15 13.38
N ARG A 178 10.57 15.06 12.84
CA ARG A 178 9.15 15.23 13.19
C ARG A 178 8.34 14.01 12.75
N ILE A 179 8.49 13.57 11.51
CA ILE A 179 7.83 12.36 10.97
C ILE A 179 8.15 11.14 11.84
N TYR A 180 9.44 10.95 12.15
CA TYR A 180 9.88 9.84 12.98
C TYR A 180 9.30 9.88 14.40
N ARG A 181 9.28 11.05 15.05
CA ARG A 181 8.67 11.21 16.39
C ARG A 181 7.19 10.87 16.38
N GLN A 182 6.43 11.33 15.38
CA GLN A 182 5.00 11.01 15.25
C GLN A 182 4.78 9.51 15.08
N PHE A 183 5.56 8.87 14.22
CA PHE A 183 5.50 7.42 14.01
C PHE A 183 5.82 6.64 15.29
N MET A 184 6.86 7.04 16.02
CA MET A 184 7.24 6.40 17.29
C MET A 184 6.19 6.57 18.39
N GLN A 185 5.54 7.72 18.47
CA GLN A 185 4.43 7.94 19.42
C GLN A 185 3.25 7.01 19.11
N TYR A 186 2.88 6.89 17.84
CA TYR A 186 1.83 5.96 17.43
C TYR A 186 2.19 4.50 17.73
N PHE A 187 3.42 4.09 17.45
CA PHE A 187 3.91 2.76 17.75
C PHE A 187 3.84 2.46 19.25
N ALA A 188 4.28 3.39 20.09
CA ALA A 188 4.22 3.25 21.55
C ALA A 188 2.78 3.07 22.06
N LEU A 189 1.83 3.88 21.55
CA LEU A 189 0.41 3.77 21.89
C LEU A 189 -0.19 2.43 21.43
N SER A 190 0.12 2.01 20.22
CA SER A 190 -0.34 0.74 19.67
C SER A 190 0.18 -0.45 20.47
N TRP A 191 1.45 -0.41 20.88
CA TRP A 191 2.06 -1.40 21.75
C TRP A 191 1.40 -1.48 23.13
N GLN A 192 1.12 -0.33 23.75
CA GLN A 192 0.39 -0.27 25.03
C GLN A 192 -1.00 -0.88 24.92
N ARG A 193 -1.73 -0.56 23.85
CA ARG A 193 -3.07 -1.13 23.57
C ARG A 193 -3.00 -2.65 23.37
N ALA A 194 -2.01 -3.14 22.62
CA ALA A 194 -1.81 -4.58 22.41
C ALA A 194 -1.49 -5.32 23.73
N ARG A 195 -0.63 -4.75 24.56
CA ARG A 195 -0.32 -5.32 25.91
C ARG A 195 -1.55 -5.35 26.80
N ALA A 196 -2.38 -4.29 26.81
CA ALA A 196 -3.62 -4.24 27.58
C ALA A 196 -4.63 -5.32 27.12
N ARG A 197 -4.78 -5.53 25.81
CA ARG A 197 -5.63 -6.60 25.25
C ARG A 197 -5.12 -7.98 25.65
N ARG A 198 -3.80 -8.25 25.62
CA ARG A 198 -3.23 -9.54 26.06
C ARG A 198 -3.46 -9.79 27.55
N ARG A 199 -3.35 -8.75 28.40
CA ARG A 199 -3.62 -8.86 29.84
C ARG A 199 -5.10 -9.21 30.11
N ARG A 200 -6.05 -8.53 29.41
CA ARG A 200 -7.49 -8.83 29.51
C ARG A 200 -7.82 -10.26 29.08
N ARG A 201 -7.25 -10.76 27.98
CA ARG A 201 -7.44 -12.15 27.55
C ARG A 201 -6.87 -13.17 28.53
N ARG A 202 -5.76 -12.90 29.18
CA ARG A 202 -5.21 -13.76 30.24
C ARG A 202 -6.02 -13.70 31.53
N GLY A 203 -6.59 -12.55 31.89
CA GLY A 203 -7.44 -12.38 33.08
C GLY A 203 -8.85 -12.97 32.92
N GLN A 204 -9.34 -13.14 31.68
CA GLN A 204 -10.61 -13.80 31.39
C GLN A 204 -10.46 -15.31 31.22
N GLY A 205 -9.63 -15.95 32.04
CA GLY A 205 -9.32 -17.37 32.10
C GLY A 205 -10.00 -18.20 31.03
N VAL A 206 -9.25 -18.63 30.01
CA VAL A 206 -9.68 -19.72 29.14
C VAL A 206 -9.92 -20.93 30.06
N ARG A 207 -11.16 -21.19 30.44
CA ARG A 207 -11.56 -22.48 30.98
C ARG A 207 -11.23 -23.51 29.90
N ARG A 208 -10.13 -24.21 30.07
CA ARG A 208 -9.84 -25.41 29.27
C ARG A 208 -11.03 -26.33 29.47
N PRO A 209 -11.69 -26.83 28.41
CA PRO A 209 -12.66 -27.90 28.58
C PRO A 209 -11.93 -29.08 29.24
N ALA A 210 -12.54 -29.63 30.28
CA ALA A 210 -12.03 -30.80 30.94
C ALA A 210 -11.82 -31.93 29.92
N PRO A 211 -10.76 -32.73 30.03
CA PRO A 211 -10.57 -33.88 29.16
C PRO A 211 -11.79 -34.79 29.28
N ARG A 212 -12.47 -35.06 28.18
CA ARG A 212 -13.51 -36.06 28.09
C ARG A 212 -12.87 -37.41 28.40
N THR A 213 -13.15 -37.94 29.58
CA THR A 213 -12.84 -39.33 29.95
C THR A 213 -13.54 -40.23 28.93
N ALA A 214 -12.74 -40.87 28.08
CA ALA A 214 -13.25 -41.95 27.23
C ALA A 214 -13.66 -43.09 28.16
N ALA A 215 -14.97 -43.28 28.35
CA ALA A 215 -15.50 -44.48 28.96
C ALA A 215 -15.27 -45.64 27.99
N LEU A 216 -14.27 -46.45 28.29
CA LEU A 216 -14.18 -47.82 27.80
C LEU A 216 -15.39 -48.58 28.32
N LEU A 217 -16.30 -48.96 27.43
CA LEU A 217 -17.28 -50.01 27.68
C LEU A 217 -16.92 -51.23 26.85
N ARG A 218 -16.90 -52.29 27.56
CA ARG A 218 -16.70 -53.69 27.20
C ARG A 218 -17.55 -54.17 26.02
#